data_1ea26e70037554ee5083587afafbc17d
#
_entry.id   1ea26e70037554ee5083587afafbc17d
#
_cell.length_a   1.000
_cell.length_b   1.000
_cell.length_c   1.000
_cell.angle_alpha   90.00
_cell.angle_beta   90.00
_cell.angle_gamma   90.00
#
_symmetry.space_group_name_H-M   'P 1'
#
loop_
_entity.id
_entity.type
_entity.pdbx_description
1 polymer ?
#
loop_
_entity_poly.entity_id
_entity_poly.type
_entity_poly.pdbx_seq_one_letter_code
_entity_poly.pdbx_strand_id
1 'polypeptide(L)'
;MRLAALTLYDFRNYAHLEAQFVPGVNLILGENAQGKTNLLEAVAYLSTGRSFRTARPQELVRFGADFADLSAELFSAGRQQTARAVIFAGRRPRQIYVGGVKQKTAAALDGLLTTVLFCPEELQVLKGGAAARRKLIDTALCQLRPNYARALAEYTKLLDSKSRILKDWHEMPSLLEPLPEFCLRMAQVGAVIVSYRARYLKKLAEAAAEYHSEFSGGQERLTLSYQTVSTIDDPFADQKTLFERIFEHQKRHERAEIDAGQCLTGPHKDDFETF
;
A
#
# COMPACT_ATOMS: atom_id res chain seq x y z
N MET A 1 -3.62 17.90 9.74
CA MET A 1 -4.14 16.60 10.15
C MET A 1 -3.37 16.15 11.37
N ARG A 2 -4.03 15.66 12.43
CA ARG A 2 -3.38 15.12 13.63
C ARG A 2 -4.22 14.02 14.27
N LEU A 3 -3.56 13.09 14.93
CA LEU A 3 -4.15 12.17 15.87
C LEU A 3 -4.36 12.92 17.21
N ALA A 4 -5.57 12.89 17.76
CA ALA A 4 -5.90 13.54 19.03
C ALA A 4 -5.96 12.51 20.17
N ALA A 5 -6.61 11.36 19.94
CA ALA A 5 -6.70 10.28 20.92
C ALA A 5 -6.69 8.92 20.22
N LEU A 6 -6.23 7.90 20.95
CA LEU A 6 -6.24 6.51 20.53
C LEU A 6 -6.75 5.66 21.70
N THR A 7 -7.73 4.81 21.42
CA THR A 7 -8.24 3.83 22.40
C THR A 7 -8.09 2.43 21.82
N LEU A 8 -7.54 1.53 22.60
CA LEU A 8 -7.31 0.14 22.24
C LEU A 8 -7.95 -0.78 23.28
N TYR A 9 -8.67 -1.80 22.81
CA TYR A 9 -9.15 -2.91 23.63
C TYR A 9 -8.66 -4.23 23.02
N ASP A 10 -8.10 -5.11 23.86
CA ASP A 10 -7.61 -6.44 23.49
C ASP A 10 -6.76 -6.47 22.23
N PHE A 11 -5.89 -5.46 22.07
CA PHE A 11 -4.99 -5.32 20.94
C PHE A 11 -3.55 -5.70 21.33
N ARG A 12 -2.98 -6.71 20.71
CA ARG A 12 -1.62 -7.21 20.99
C ARG A 12 -1.44 -7.54 22.49
N ASN A 13 -0.60 -6.79 23.20
CA ASN A 13 -0.39 -6.94 24.65
C ASN A 13 -1.28 -6.02 25.51
N TYR A 14 -2.02 -5.11 24.88
CA TYR A 14 -2.92 -4.19 25.59
C TYR A 14 -4.27 -4.86 25.86
N ALA A 15 -4.65 -5.01 27.11
CA ALA A 15 -6.03 -5.31 27.49
C ALA A 15 -6.91 -4.05 27.26
N HIS A 16 -6.41 -2.90 27.73
CA HIS A 16 -7.00 -1.60 27.50
C HIS A 16 -5.89 -0.53 27.50
N LEU A 17 -6.00 0.44 26.60
CA LEU A 17 -5.16 1.63 26.55
C LEU A 17 -6.00 2.81 26.07
N GLU A 18 -5.87 3.94 26.76
CA GLU A 18 -6.29 5.26 26.30
C GLU A 18 -5.07 6.17 26.25
N ALA A 19 -4.81 6.78 25.10
CA ALA A 19 -3.71 7.70 24.89
C ALA A 19 -4.19 8.98 24.23
N GLN A 20 -3.76 10.12 24.75
CA GLN A 20 -4.00 11.44 24.16
C GLN A 20 -2.70 11.97 23.56
N PHE A 21 -2.80 12.64 22.43
CA PHE A 21 -1.66 13.18 21.71
C PHE A 21 -1.78 14.70 21.58
N VAL A 22 -0.66 15.37 21.78
CA VAL A 22 -0.52 16.81 21.60
C VAL A 22 0.02 17.14 20.21
N PRO A 23 -0.20 18.36 19.68
CA PRO A 23 0.50 18.80 18.50
C PRO A 23 2.03 18.79 18.68
N GLY A 24 2.77 18.42 17.61
CA GLY A 24 4.22 18.32 17.65
C GLY A 24 4.73 16.95 18.11
N VAL A 25 5.77 16.94 18.91
CA VAL A 25 6.46 15.69 19.31
C VAL A 25 5.77 15.05 20.49
N ASN A 26 5.46 13.75 20.35
CA ASN A 26 4.95 12.89 21.42
C ASN A 26 5.98 11.77 21.67
N LEU A 27 6.58 11.75 22.85
CA LEU A 27 7.62 10.78 23.22
C LEU A 27 7.00 9.61 23.98
N ILE A 28 7.17 8.38 23.45
CA ILE A 28 6.68 7.15 24.07
C ILE A 28 7.85 6.42 24.72
N LEU A 29 7.87 6.40 26.05
CA LEU A 29 8.92 5.81 26.86
C LEU A 29 8.43 4.53 27.56
N GLY A 30 9.37 3.67 27.91
CA GLY A 30 9.14 2.44 28.67
C GLY A 30 10.18 1.36 28.35
N GLU A 31 10.18 0.30 29.12
CA GLU A 31 11.06 -0.85 28.92
C GLU A 31 10.74 -1.62 27.63
N ASN A 32 11.65 -2.52 27.22
CA ASN A 32 11.42 -3.38 26.07
C ASN A 32 10.23 -4.32 26.33
N ALA A 33 9.56 -4.71 25.28
CA ALA A 33 8.36 -5.56 25.30
C ALA A 33 7.09 -4.96 25.95
N GLN A 34 7.11 -3.71 26.44
CA GLN A 34 5.93 -3.06 27.06
C GLN A 34 4.85 -2.61 26.03
N GLY A 35 5.10 -2.75 24.72
CA GLY A 35 4.09 -2.47 23.71
C GLY A 35 4.28 -1.18 22.92
N LYS A 36 5.37 -0.42 23.09
CA LYS A 36 5.62 0.83 22.35
C LYS A 36 5.41 0.67 20.84
N THR A 37 5.97 -0.38 20.26
CA THR A 37 5.78 -0.70 18.83
C THR A 37 4.35 -1.10 18.51
N ASN A 38 3.63 -1.75 19.43
CA ASN A 38 2.23 -2.11 19.24
C ASN A 38 1.33 -0.88 19.18
N LEU A 39 1.64 0.18 19.93
CA LEU A 39 0.95 1.46 19.84
C LEU A 39 1.14 2.11 18.46
N LEU A 40 2.38 2.15 17.95
CA LEU A 40 2.66 2.63 16.58
C LEU A 40 1.96 1.76 15.52
N GLU A 41 1.89 0.44 15.74
CA GLU A 41 1.18 -0.50 14.87
C GLU A 41 -0.33 -0.19 14.83
N ALA A 42 -0.94 0.15 15.96
CA ALA A 42 -2.35 0.55 15.99
C ALA A 42 -2.61 1.84 15.20
N VAL A 43 -1.76 2.85 15.35
CA VAL A 43 -1.85 4.10 14.57
C VAL A 43 -1.70 3.83 13.07
N ALA A 44 -0.70 3.06 12.67
CA ALA A 44 -0.47 2.69 11.26
C ALA A 44 -1.64 1.86 10.71
N TYR A 45 -2.21 0.96 11.53
CA TYR A 45 -3.37 0.17 11.14
C TYR A 45 -4.61 1.03 10.89
N LEU A 46 -4.89 2.01 11.74
CA LEU A 46 -6.02 2.94 11.57
C LEU A 46 -5.80 3.93 10.41
N SER A 47 -4.58 4.10 9.94
CA SER A 47 -4.25 4.89 8.74
C SER A 47 -4.46 4.11 7.44
N THR A 48 -4.03 2.83 7.40
CA THR A 48 -3.92 2.08 6.13
C THR A 48 -4.80 0.82 6.09
N GLY A 49 -5.42 0.46 7.21
CA GLY A 49 -6.12 -0.81 7.36
C GLY A 49 -5.22 -2.05 7.33
N ARG A 50 -3.90 -1.88 7.47
CA ARG A 50 -2.91 -2.96 7.40
C ARG A 50 -1.87 -2.83 8.52
N SER A 51 -1.42 -3.97 9.04
CA SER A 51 -0.26 -3.99 9.92
C SER A 51 1.03 -3.98 9.08
N PHE A 52 2.06 -3.31 9.56
CA PHE A 52 3.39 -3.37 8.96
C PHE A 52 4.18 -4.61 9.42
N ARG A 53 3.72 -5.33 10.45
CA ARG A 53 4.40 -6.50 11.04
C ARG A 53 3.80 -7.83 10.64
N THR A 54 2.51 -7.88 10.31
CA THR A 54 1.83 -9.14 9.96
C THR A 54 0.82 -8.95 8.83
N ALA A 55 0.74 -9.95 7.96
CA ALA A 55 -0.31 -10.05 6.95
C ALA A 55 -1.61 -10.65 7.50
N ARG A 56 -1.59 -11.22 8.71
CA ARG A 56 -2.73 -11.89 9.35
C ARG A 56 -3.36 -10.99 10.42
N PRO A 57 -4.49 -10.32 10.13
CA PRO A 57 -5.11 -9.41 11.09
C PRO A 57 -5.46 -10.07 12.44
N GLN A 58 -5.75 -11.38 12.44
CA GLN A 58 -6.08 -12.12 13.64
C GLN A 58 -4.96 -12.09 14.71
N GLU A 59 -3.71 -11.97 14.27
CA GLU A 59 -2.55 -11.86 15.16
C GLU A 59 -2.48 -10.52 15.92
N LEU A 60 -3.31 -9.54 15.54
CA LEU A 60 -3.44 -8.27 16.25
C LEU A 60 -4.33 -8.39 17.49
N VAL A 61 -5.18 -9.42 17.56
CA VAL A 61 -6.04 -9.68 18.71
C VAL A 61 -5.20 -10.21 19.85
N ARG A 62 -5.44 -9.70 21.07
CA ARG A 62 -4.77 -10.16 22.27
C ARG A 62 -5.02 -11.65 22.48
N PHE A 63 -3.99 -12.36 22.93
CA PHE A 63 -4.09 -13.79 23.20
C PHE A 63 -5.21 -14.09 24.21
N GLY A 64 -6.12 -14.98 23.84
CA GLY A 64 -7.29 -15.37 24.66
C GLY A 64 -8.51 -14.45 24.51
N ALA A 65 -8.44 -13.38 23.71
CA ALA A 65 -9.58 -12.53 23.41
C ALA A 65 -10.26 -12.92 22.08
N ASP A 66 -11.55 -12.64 21.94
CA ASP A 66 -12.35 -12.92 20.75
C ASP A 66 -12.15 -11.87 19.66
N PHE A 67 -11.87 -10.63 20.02
CA PHE A 67 -11.66 -9.53 19.10
C PHE A 67 -10.79 -8.43 19.71
N ALA A 68 -10.20 -7.59 18.87
CA ALA A 68 -9.57 -6.33 19.23
C ALA A 68 -10.41 -5.17 18.67
N ASP A 69 -10.49 -4.08 19.46
CA ASP A 69 -11.17 -2.85 19.06
C ASP A 69 -10.19 -1.67 19.14
N LEU A 70 -9.96 -1.04 18.01
CA LEU A 70 -9.08 0.11 17.87
C LEU A 70 -9.90 1.30 17.45
N SER A 71 -9.81 2.41 18.15
CA SER A 71 -10.44 3.66 17.75
C SER A 71 -9.51 4.85 17.88
N ALA A 72 -9.60 5.79 16.96
CA ALA A 72 -8.83 7.03 16.95
C ALA A 72 -9.74 8.24 16.75
N GLU A 73 -9.46 9.30 17.47
CA GLU A 73 -9.98 10.63 17.22
C GLU A 73 -8.97 11.43 16.41
N LEU A 74 -9.42 11.95 15.28
CA LEU A 74 -8.60 12.62 14.28
C LEU A 74 -9.07 14.05 14.08
N PHE A 75 -8.13 14.96 13.89
CA PHE A 75 -8.42 16.35 13.50
C PHE A 75 -7.87 16.59 12.09
N SER A 76 -8.75 16.81 11.12
CA SER A 76 -8.36 17.05 9.73
C SER A 76 -9.24 18.12 9.11
N ALA A 77 -8.64 19.08 8.38
CA ALA A 77 -9.36 20.17 7.71
C ALA A 77 -10.34 20.93 8.63
N GLY A 78 -9.95 21.17 9.90
CA GLY A 78 -10.77 21.87 10.89
C GLY A 78 -11.95 21.06 11.44
N ARG A 79 -12.03 19.77 11.14
CA ARG A 79 -13.13 18.88 11.60
C ARG A 79 -12.57 17.73 12.43
N GLN A 80 -13.30 17.38 13.48
CA GLN A 80 -13.06 16.14 14.23
C GLN A 80 -13.71 14.97 13.48
N GLN A 81 -12.97 13.89 13.37
CA GLN A 81 -13.41 12.64 12.74
C GLN A 81 -12.99 11.46 13.61
N THR A 82 -13.70 10.35 13.48
CA THR A 82 -13.33 9.10 14.17
C THR A 82 -13.06 8.00 13.15
N ALA A 83 -12.00 7.24 13.39
CA ALA A 83 -11.72 5.99 12.70
C ALA A 83 -11.76 4.86 13.70
N ARG A 84 -12.45 3.75 13.40
CA ARG A 84 -12.49 2.57 14.27
C ARG A 84 -12.36 1.29 13.45
N ALA A 85 -11.63 0.33 13.99
CA ALA A 85 -11.47 -1.01 13.42
C ALA A 85 -11.73 -2.06 14.49
N VAL A 86 -12.62 -3.02 14.19
CA VAL A 86 -12.84 -4.21 15.01
C VAL A 86 -12.29 -5.41 14.26
N ILE A 87 -11.37 -6.14 14.88
CA ILE A 87 -10.63 -7.28 14.31
C ILE A 87 -10.97 -8.51 15.12
N PHE A 88 -11.39 -9.59 14.49
CA PHE A 88 -11.80 -10.81 15.15
C PHE A 88 -10.69 -11.87 15.10
N ALA A 89 -10.51 -12.63 16.20
CA ALA A 89 -9.54 -13.72 16.28
C ALA A 89 -9.87 -14.87 15.30
N GLY A 90 -11.16 -15.08 15.01
CA GLY A 90 -11.65 -16.12 14.11
C GLY A 90 -11.74 -15.69 12.64
N ARG A 91 -12.51 -16.48 11.86
CA ARG A 91 -12.70 -16.24 10.42
C ARG A 91 -13.65 -15.08 10.08
N ARG A 92 -14.24 -14.44 11.08
CA ARG A 92 -15.15 -13.30 10.88
C ARG A 92 -14.39 -12.12 10.26
N PRO A 93 -14.95 -11.48 9.19
CA PRO A 93 -14.34 -10.32 8.58
C PRO A 93 -14.24 -9.15 9.56
N ARG A 94 -13.11 -8.43 9.51
CA ARG A 94 -12.95 -7.17 10.26
C ARG A 94 -14.02 -6.16 9.88
N GLN A 95 -14.33 -5.28 10.81
CA GLN A 95 -15.29 -4.19 10.61
C GLN A 95 -14.56 -2.86 10.72
N ILE A 96 -14.84 -1.96 9.79
CA ILE A 96 -14.27 -0.61 9.74
C ILE A 96 -15.39 0.40 9.87
N TYR A 97 -15.15 1.47 10.63
CA TYR A 97 -16.08 2.55 10.82
C TYR A 97 -15.36 3.89 10.65
N VAL A 98 -16.02 4.85 10.00
CA VAL A 98 -15.57 6.21 9.82
C VAL A 98 -16.71 7.13 10.22
N GLY A 99 -16.46 8.05 11.16
CA GLY A 99 -17.52 8.92 11.70
C GLY A 99 -18.70 8.14 12.31
N GLY A 100 -18.44 6.96 12.91
CA GLY A 100 -19.47 6.06 13.44
C GLY A 100 -20.18 5.20 12.38
N VAL A 101 -19.98 5.45 11.09
CA VAL A 101 -20.66 4.73 9.99
C VAL A 101 -19.81 3.55 9.54
N LYS A 102 -20.42 2.36 9.50
CA LYS A 102 -19.75 1.13 9.03
C LYS A 102 -19.41 1.23 7.54
N GLN A 103 -18.19 0.89 7.21
CA GLN A 103 -17.66 0.91 5.85
C GLN A 103 -17.58 -0.49 5.24
N LYS A 104 -17.70 -0.56 3.91
CA LYS A 104 -17.64 -1.84 3.17
C LYS A 104 -16.21 -2.39 3.11
N THR A 105 -15.20 -1.53 3.07
CA THR A 105 -13.79 -1.91 2.91
C THR A 105 -12.88 -1.05 3.78
N ALA A 106 -11.67 -1.54 4.03
CA ALA A 106 -10.63 -0.79 4.75
C ALA A 106 -10.10 0.42 3.97
N ALA A 107 -10.30 0.47 2.66
CA ALA A 107 -9.91 1.63 1.84
C ALA A 107 -10.61 2.93 2.27
N ALA A 108 -11.68 2.85 3.07
CA ALA A 108 -12.32 4.02 3.65
C ALA A 108 -11.45 4.73 4.72
N LEU A 109 -10.39 4.09 5.21
CA LEU A 109 -9.38 4.69 6.10
C LEU A 109 -8.35 5.52 5.33
N ASP A 110 -8.14 5.22 4.05
CA ASP A 110 -7.14 5.90 3.23
C ASP A 110 -7.39 7.42 3.20
N GLY A 111 -6.39 8.19 3.59
CA GLY A 111 -6.46 9.66 3.62
C GLY A 111 -7.15 10.30 4.82
N LEU A 112 -7.74 9.52 5.76
CA LEU A 112 -8.26 10.05 7.02
C LEU A 112 -7.13 10.46 7.97
N LEU A 113 -6.11 9.64 8.06
CA LEU A 113 -4.87 9.88 8.79
C LEU A 113 -3.71 9.49 7.86
N THR A 114 -2.94 10.46 7.40
CA THR A 114 -1.74 10.18 6.62
C THR A 114 -0.58 9.95 7.58
N THR A 115 0.08 8.81 7.44
CA THR A 115 1.21 8.41 8.29
C THR A 115 2.43 8.08 7.45
N VAL A 116 3.59 8.41 7.98
CA VAL A 116 4.88 7.90 7.53
C VAL A 116 5.49 7.14 8.69
N LEU A 117 5.73 5.86 8.49
CA LEU A 117 6.39 5.01 9.47
C LEU A 117 7.88 4.94 9.13
N PHE A 118 8.73 5.11 10.14
CA PHE A 118 10.15 4.81 10.04
C PHE A 118 10.51 3.81 11.15
N CYS A 119 10.98 2.65 10.77
CA CYS A 119 11.42 1.60 11.69
C CYS A 119 12.59 0.83 11.06
N PRO A 120 13.38 0.07 11.85
CA PRO A 120 14.53 -0.66 11.34
C PRO A 120 14.20 -1.61 10.18
N GLU A 121 12.99 -2.17 10.16
CA GLU A 121 12.49 -3.05 9.10
C GLU A 121 12.32 -2.32 7.76
N GLU A 122 12.13 -1.00 7.75
CA GLU A 122 12.00 -0.19 6.52
C GLU A 122 13.33 -0.11 5.73
N LEU A 123 14.46 -0.43 6.36
CA LEU A 123 15.72 -0.60 5.63
C LEU A 123 15.65 -1.70 4.57
N GLN A 124 14.70 -2.63 4.70
CA GLN A 124 14.40 -3.65 3.69
C GLN A 124 13.87 -3.05 2.38
N VAL A 125 13.37 -1.83 2.38
CA VAL A 125 12.96 -1.13 1.14
C VAL A 125 14.16 -0.99 0.20
N LEU A 126 15.32 -0.63 0.73
CA LEU A 126 16.55 -0.47 -0.06
C LEU A 126 17.25 -1.80 -0.31
N LYS A 127 17.33 -2.67 0.71
CA LYS A 127 18.03 -3.96 0.64
C LYS A 127 17.21 -5.09 0.05
N GLY A 128 15.90 -4.96 0.08
CA GLY A 128 14.94 -5.94 -0.42
C GLY A 128 14.67 -5.82 -1.92
N GLY A 129 13.84 -6.73 -2.43
CA GLY A 129 13.45 -6.73 -3.85
C GLY A 129 12.40 -5.66 -4.21
N ALA A 130 12.10 -5.55 -5.49
CA ALA A 130 11.13 -4.64 -6.09
C ALA A 130 9.76 -4.61 -5.39
N ALA A 131 9.32 -5.73 -4.80
CA ALA A 131 8.05 -5.82 -4.08
C ALA A 131 8.00 -4.90 -2.85
N ALA A 132 9.10 -4.78 -2.09
CA ALA A 132 9.19 -3.89 -0.94
C ALA A 132 9.16 -2.42 -1.38
N ARG A 133 9.90 -2.08 -2.44
CA ARG A 133 9.94 -0.74 -3.02
C ARG A 133 8.58 -0.31 -3.58
N ARG A 134 7.89 -1.20 -4.33
CA ARG A 134 6.51 -0.92 -4.78
C ARG A 134 5.56 -0.72 -3.61
N LYS A 135 5.65 -1.55 -2.57
CA LYS A 135 4.80 -1.43 -1.37
C LYS A 135 4.95 -0.05 -0.72
N LEU A 136 6.16 0.50 -0.62
CA LEU A 136 6.40 1.84 -0.09
C LEU A 136 5.64 2.90 -0.89
N ILE A 137 5.84 2.92 -2.22
CA ILE A 137 5.19 3.90 -3.11
C ILE A 137 3.67 3.74 -3.08
N ASP A 138 3.19 2.50 -3.19
CA ASP A 138 1.76 2.21 -3.22
C ASP A 138 1.08 2.60 -1.92
N THR A 139 1.74 2.37 -0.77
CA THR A 139 1.22 2.80 0.54
C THR A 139 1.11 4.31 0.63
N ALA A 140 2.12 5.05 0.19
CA ALA A 140 2.09 6.50 0.18
C ALA A 140 1.02 7.05 -0.78
N LEU A 141 0.96 6.53 -2.00
CA LEU A 141 0.01 6.97 -3.01
C LEU A 141 -1.45 6.65 -2.64
N CYS A 142 -1.73 5.50 -2.03
CA CYS A 142 -3.07 5.15 -1.55
C CYS A 142 -3.57 6.16 -0.51
N GLN A 143 -2.72 6.59 0.41
CA GLN A 143 -3.07 7.59 1.41
C GLN A 143 -3.32 8.99 0.81
N LEU A 144 -2.59 9.34 -0.27
CA LEU A 144 -2.61 10.68 -0.87
C LEU A 144 -3.62 10.84 -2.01
N ARG A 145 -3.98 9.76 -2.69
CA ARG A 145 -4.71 9.78 -3.96
C ARG A 145 -5.79 8.68 -4.03
N PRO A 146 -7.04 8.99 -3.70
CA PRO A 146 -8.14 8.00 -3.73
C PRO A 146 -8.33 7.33 -5.11
N ASN A 147 -8.03 8.06 -6.21
CA ASN A 147 -8.10 7.50 -7.56
C ASN A 147 -7.02 6.44 -7.78
N TYR A 148 -5.82 6.65 -7.23
CA TYR A 148 -4.75 5.65 -7.26
C TYR A 148 -5.12 4.41 -6.47
N ALA A 149 -5.65 4.57 -5.24
CA ALA A 149 -6.07 3.46 -4.39
C ALA A 149 -7.12 2.59 -5.09
N ARG A 150 -8.10 3.23 -5.78
CA ARG A 150 -9.10 2.51 -6.58
C ARG A 150 -8.48 1.76 -7.76
N ALA A 151 -7.59 2.41 -8.52
CA ALA A 151 -6.89 1.79 -9.64
C ALA A 151 -6.04 0.60 -9.17
N LEU A 152 -5.28 0.74 -8.09
CA LEU A 152 -4.46 -0.34 -7.54
C LEU A 152 -5.32 -1.54 -7.08
N ALA A 153 -6.43 -1.27 -6.40
CA ALA A 153 -7.36 -2.32 -5.96
C ALA A 153 -8.01 -3.06 -7.13
N GLU A 154 -8.38 -2.34 -8.19
CA GLU A 154 -8.93 -2.93 -9.42
C GLU A 154 -7.86 -3.76 -10.14
N TYR A 155 -6.67 -3.20 -10.32
CA TYR A 155 -5.54 -3.88 -10.97
C TYR A 155 -5.18 -5.18 -10.27
N THR A 156 -5.15 -5.18 -8.92
CA THR A 156 -4.85 -6.37 -8.12
C THR A 156 -5.88 -7.47 -8.36
N LYS A 157 -7.17 -7.14 -8.40
CA LYS A 157 -8.23 -8.13 -8.69
C LYS A 157 -8.10 -8.71 -10.11
N LEU A 158 -7.81 -7.85 -11.09
CA LEU A 158 -7.60 -8.29 -12.48
C LEU A 158 -6.37 -9.20 -12.58
N LEU A 159 -5.29 -8.86 -11.89
CA LEU A 159 -4.06 -9.65 -11.82
C LEU A 159 -4.31 -11.03 -11.20
N ASP A 160 -5.04 -11.08 -10.08
CA ASP A 160 -5.41 -12.36 -9.44
C ASP A 160 -6.27 -13.21 -10.37
N SER A 161 -7.24 -12.63 -11.07
CA SER A 161 -8.11 -13.32 -12.00
C SER A 161 -7.33 -13.82 -13.22
N LYS A 162 -6.52 -12.98 -13.85
CA LYS A 162 -5.65 -13.35 -14.97
C LYS A 162 -4.66 -14.45 -14.57
N SER A 163 -4.08 -14.37 -13.38
CA SER A 163 -3.16 -15.38 -12.88
C SER A 163 -3.81 -16.75 -12.70
N ARG A 164 -5.09 -16.80 -12.29
CA ARG A 164 -5.86 -18.06 -12.22
C ARG A 164 -6.14 -18.61 -13.62
N ILE A 165 -6.57 -17.77 -14.55
CA ILE A 165 -6.78 -18.16 -15.95
C ILE A 165 -5.51 -18.82 -16.50
N LEU A 166 -4.36 -18.12 -16.38
CA LEU A 166 -3.08 -18.61 -16.89
C LEU A 166 -2.57 -19.87 -16.19
N LYS A 167 -2.98 -20.11 -14.96
CA LYS A 167 -2.61 -21.33 -14.24
C LYS A 167 -3.46 -22.53 -14.64
N ASP A 168 -4.77 -22.32 -14.78
CA ASP A 168 -5.75 -23.41 -14.84
C ASP A 168 -6.22 -23.71 -16.29
N TRP A 169 -5.78 -22.96 -17.30
CA TRP A 169 -6.23 -23.10 -18.70
C TRP A 169 -5.91 -24.47 -19.31
N HIS A 170 -4.85 -25.14 -18.87
CA HIS A 170 -4.52 -26.49 -19.36
C HIS A 170 -5.64 -27.51 -19.04
N GLU A 171 -6.31 -27.36 -17.90
CA GLU A 171 -7.43 -28.19 -17.51
C GLU A 171 -8.73 -27.77 -18.20
N MET A 172 -8.87 -26.47 -18.49
CA MET A 172 -10.07 -25.87 -19.11
C MET A 172 -9.68 -24.81 -20.15
N PRO A 173 -9.45 -25.18 -21.43
CA PRO A 173 -9.00 -24.26 -22.47
C PRO A 173 -9.89 -23.05 -22.71
N SER A 174 -11.21 -23.16 -22.45
CA SER A 174 -12.16 -22.04 -22.57
C SER A 174 -11.86 -20.87 -21.61
N LEU A 175 -11.04 -21.09 -20.58
CA LEU A 175 -10.59 -20.00 -19.71
C LEU A 175 -9.76 -18.92 -20.44
N LEU A 176 -9.17 -19.24 -21.59
CA LEU A 176 -8.44 -18.26 -22.40
C LEU A 176 -9.36 -17.30 -23.18
N GLU A 177 -10.63 -17.61 -23.37
CA GLU A 177 -11.56 -16.76 -24.13
C GLU A 177 -11.67 -15.32 -23.55
N PRO A 178 -11.81 -15.11 -22.22
CA PRO A 178 -11.88 -13.76 -21.66
C PRO A 178 -10.50 -13.08 -21.52
N LEU A 179 -9.39 -13.76 -21.77
CA LEU A 179 -8.04 -13.23 -21.55
C LEU A 179 -7.76 -11.88 -22.23
N PRO A 180 -8.18 -11.65 -23.51
CA PRO A 180 -7.96 -10.37 -24.18
C PRO A 180 -8.65 -9.19 -23.47
N GLU A 181 -9.84 -9.41 -22.90
CA GLU A 181 -10.57 -8.37 -22.15
C GLU A 181 -9.86 -8.03 -20.84
N PHE A 182 -9.37 -9.04 -20.12
CA PHE A 182 -8.52 -8.84 -18.93
C PHE A 182 -7.26 -8.06 -19.27
N CYS A 183 -6.56 -8.39 -20.37
CA CYS A 183 -5.36 -7.68 -20.82
C CYS A 183 -5.68 -6.21 -21.13
N LEU A 184 -6.75 -5.95 -21.89
CA LEU A 184 -7.19 -4.60 -22.23
C LEU A 184 -7.45 -3.77 -20.97
N ARG A 185 -8.23 -4.32 -20.02
CA ARG A 185 -8.58 -3.62 -18.79
C ARG A 185 -7.37 -3.42 -17.88
N MET A 186 -6.48 -4.40 -17.77
CA MET A 186 -5.23 -4.29 -17.03
C MET A 186 -4.32 -3.22 -17.61
N ALA A 187 -4.26 -3.07 -18.93
CA ALA A 187 -3.48 -2.00 -19.56
C ALA A 187 -4.05 -0.60 -19.28
N GLN A 188 -5.38 -0.45 -19.32
CA GLN A 188 -6.06 0.81 -19.00
C GLN A 188 -5.77 1.25 -17.55
N VAL A 189 -5.97 0.35 -16.59
CA VAL A 189 -5.74 0.63 -15.17
C VAL A 189 -4.24 0.75 -14.89
N GLY A 190 -3.41 -0.03 -15.57
CA GLY A 190 -1.96 0.01 -15.50
C GLY A 190 -1.39 1.37 -15.89
N ALA A 191 -1.92 1.99 -16.94
CA ALA A 191 -1.52 3.34 -17.36
C ALA A 191 -1.75 4.39 -16.25
N VAL A 192 -2.85 4.28 -15.53
CA VAL A 192 -3.13 5.13 -14.36
C VAL A 192 -2.06 4.93 -13.28
N ILE A 193 -1.76 3.68 -12.95
CA ILE A 193 -0.76 3.34 -11.91
C ILE A 193 0.62 3.88 -12.29
N VAL A 194 1.11 3.61 -13.50
CA VAL A 194 2.41 4.09 -13.99
C VAL A 194 2.49 5.62 -13.93
N SER A 195 1.48 6.32 -14.43
CA SER A 195 1.42 7.78 -14.41
C SER A 195 1.53 8.37 -13.00
N TYR A 196 0.83 7.80 -12.01
CA TYR A 196 0.92 8.26 -10.62
C TYR A 196 2.27 7.95 -9.99
N ARG A 197 2.81 6.74 -10.19
CA ARG A 197 4.11 6.32 -9.66
C ARG A 197 5.24 7.18 -10.22
N ALA A 198 5.28 7.41 -11.52
CA ALA A 198 6.29 8.23 -12.16
C ALA A 198 6.33 9.65 -11.57
N ARG A 199 5.17 10.30 -11.48
CA ARG A 199 5.07 11.66 -10.92
C ARG A 199 5.40 11.73 -9.43
N TYR A 200 5.04 10.70 -8.66
CA TYR A 200 5.36 10.62 -7.25
C TYR A 200 6.87 10.43 -7.05
N LEU A 201 7.47 9.47 -7.77
CA LEU A 201 8.90 9.19 -7.70
C LEU A 201 9.76 10.38 -8.12
N LYS A 202 9.34 11.16 -9.13
CA LYS A 202 10.03 12.39 -9.49
C LYS A 202 10.12 13.35 -8.31
N LYS A 203 9.01 13.61 -7.63
CA LYS A 203 8.98 14.48 -6.44
C LYS A 203 9.77 13.89 -5.28
N LEU A 204 9.67 12.58 -5.06
CA LEU A 204 10.42 11.88 -4.03
C LEU A 204 11.93 11.97 -4.31
N ALA A 205 12.35 11.81 -5.57
CA ALA A 205 13.76 11.93 -5.98
C ALA A 205 14.33 13.32 -5.68
N GLU A 206 13.57 14.37 -6.00
CA GLU A 206 13.97 15.77 -5.73
C GLU A 206 14.19 15.98 -4.21
N ALA A 207 13.21 15.61 -3.38
CA ALA A 207 13.30 15.76 -1.94
C ALA A 207 14.40 14.86 -1.31
N ALA A 208 14.50 13.60 -1.77
CA ALA A 208 15.50 12.66 -1.28
C ALA A 208 16.93 13.12 -1.61
N ALA A 209 17.15 13.67 -2.80
CA ALA A 209 18.45 14.21 -3.19
C ALA A 209 18.85 15.42 -2.33
N GLU A 210 17.90 16.30 -2.01
CA GLU A 210 18.14 17.46 -1.14
C GLU A 210 18.57 17.02 0.26
N TYR A 211 17.77 16.18 0.92
CA TYR A 211 18.09 15.67 2.27
C TYR A 211 19.38 14.84 2.29
N HIS A 212 19.60 13.99 1.27
CA HIS A 212 20.82 13.18 1.19
C HIS A 212 22.07 14.07 1.05
N SER A 213 22.00 15.10 0.24
CA SER A 213 23.09 16.10 0.11
C SER A 213 23.36 16.80 1.45
N GLU A 214 22.31 17.16 2.19
CA GLU A 214 22.46 17.77 3.53
C GLU A 214 23.16 16.81 4.50
N PHE A 215 22.74 15.52 4.56
CA PHE A 215 23.34 14.52 5.44
C PHE A 215 24.77 14.16 5.06
N SER A 216 25.11 14.12 3.77
CA SER A 216 26.45 13.80 3.29
C SER A 216 27.41 15.00 3.26
N GLY A 217 26.93 16.21 3.64
CA GLY A 217 27.71 17.43 3.50
C GLY A 217 28.02 17.78 2.04
N GLY A 218 27.16 17.38 1.11
CA GLY A 218 27.30 17.63 -0.33
C GLY A 218 28.28 16.69 -1.05
N GLN A 219 28.78 15.66 -0.36
CA GLN A 219 29.78 14.73 -0.93
C GLN A 219 29.17 13.66 -1.83
N GLU A 220 27.90 13.35 -1.65
CA GLU A 220 27.20 12.31 -2.38
C GLU A 220 25.94 12.85 -3.06
N ARG A 221 25.63 12.31 -4.23
CA ARG A 221 24.44 12.67 -4.99
C ARG A 221 23.53 11.47 -5.14
N LEU A 222 22.35 11.50 -4.51
CA LEU A 222 21.32 10.48 -4.66
C LEU A 222 20.46 10.76 -5.88
N THR A 223 20.26 9.75 -6.72
CA THR A 223 19.28 9.78 -7.82
C THR A 223 18.35 8.59 -7.74
N LEU A 224 17.10 8.77 -8.19
CA LEU A 224 16.11 7.68 -8.31
C LEU A 224 15.65 7.57 -9.76
N SER A 225 15.60 6.35 -10.27
CA SER A 225 15.11 6.03 -11.62
C SER A 225 13.93 5.07 -11.54
N TYR A 226 12.81 5.42 -12.18
CA TYR A 226 11.64 4.55 -12.25
C TYR A 226 11.78 3.56 -13.39
N GLN A 227 11.63 2.28 -13.09
CA GLN A 227 11.69 1.16 -14.02
C GLN A 227 10.29 0.59 -14.23
N THR A 228 9.82 0.59 -15.47
CA THR A 228 8.53 0.01 -15.88
C THR A 228 8.70 -0.85 -17.13
N VAL A 229 7.61 -1.25 -17.79
CA VAL A 229 7.68 -2.10 -18.98
C VAL A 229 8.50 -1.44 -20.10
N SER A 230 9.31 -2.22 -20.78
CA SER A 230 10.32 -1.74 -21.75
C SER A 230 9.76 -1.02 -22.99
N THR A 231 8.47 -1.06 -23.22
CA THR A 231 7.81 -0.31 -24.31
C THR A 231 7.46 1.13 -23.93
N ILE A 232 7.64 1.52 -22.67
CA ILE A 232 7.43 2.88 -22.19
C ILE A 232 8.77 3.60 -22.13
N ASP A 233 9.03 4.46 -23.09
CA ASP A 233 10.22 5.30 -23.16
C ASP A 233 10.09 6.53 -22.24
N ASP A 234 8.88 7.09 -22.14
CA ASP A 234 8.55 8.23 -21.28
C ASP A 234 7.40 7.89 -20.31
N PRO A 235 7.67 7.63 -19.03
CA PRO A 235 6.63 7.33 -18.05
C PRO A 235 5.78 8.57 -17.66
N PHE A 236 6.12 9.77 -18.15
CA PHE A 236 5.37 11.00 -17.95
C PHE A 236 4.40 11.31 -19.11
N ALA A 237 4.40 10.51 -20.16
CA ALA A 237 3.48 10.62 -21.29
C ALA A 237 2.01 10.63 -20.80
N ASP A 238 1.11 11.05 -21.68
CA ASP A 238 -0.32 11.03 -21.39
C ASP A 238 -0.86 9.60 -21.20
N GLN A 239 -2.02 9.49 -20.55
CA GLN A 239 -2.58 8.17 -20.20
C GLN A 239 -2.91 7.31 -21.42
N LYS A 240 -3.25 7.92 -22.56
CA LYS A 240 -3.54 7.17 -23.78
C LYS A 240 -2.27 6.53 -24.32
N THR A 241 -1.20 7.29 -24.41
CA THR A 241 0.12 6.78 -24.84
C THR A 241 0.62 5.68 -23.91
N LEU A 242 0.53 5.88 -22.59
CA LEU A 242 0.91 4.85 -21.60
C LEU A 242 0.08 3.58 -21.76
N PHE A 243 -1.24 3.71 -21.96
CA PHE A 243 -2.12 2.58 -22.22
C PHE A 243 -1.71 1.82 -23.47
N GLU A 244 -1.50 2.50 -24.60
CA GLU A 244 -1.11 1.90 -25.88
C GLU A 244 0.19 1.11 -25.74
N ARG A 245 1.20 1.68 -25.04
CA ARG A 245 2.49 1.04 -24.80
C ARG A 245 2.41 -0.19 -23.89
N ILE A 246 1.64 -0.11 -22.80
CA ILE A 246 1.42 -1.27 -21.91
C ILE A 246 0.68 -2.36 -22.67
N PHE A 247 -0.36 -2.03 -23.43
CA PHE A 247 -1.15 -3.00 -24.18
C PHE A 247 -0.33 -3.69 -25.27
N GLU A 248 0.51 -2.93 -25.99
CA GLU A 248 1.46 -3.47 -26.95
C GLU A 248 2.44 -4.45 -26.28
N HIS A 249 2.97 -4.07 -25.12
CA HIS A 249 3.88 -4.93 -24.34
C HIS A 249 3.21 -6.23 -23.92
N GLN A 250 1.97 -6.17 -23.43
CA GLN A 250 1.19 -7.35 -23.07
C GLN A 250 0.96 -8.28 -24.26
N LYS A 251 0.59 -7.72 -25.42
CA LYS A 251 0.40 -8.50 -26.66
C LYS A 251 1.67 -9.25 -27.08
N ARG A 252 2.82 -8.60 -27.00
CA ARG A 252 4.11 -9.23 -27.34
C ARG A 252 4.45 -10.40 -26.44
N HIS A 253 3.99 -10.38 -25.18
CA HIS A 253 4.31 -11.40 -24.18
C HIS A 253 3.17 -12.38 -23.92
N GLU A 254 2.02 -12.26 -24.58
CA GLU A 254 0.83 -13.06 -24.32
C GLU A 254 1.12 -14.56 -24.37
N ARG A 255 1.80 -15.02 -25.44
CA ARG A 255 2.16 -16.42 -25.58
C ARG A 255 3.11 -16.89 -24.47
N ALA A 256 4.10 -16.09 -24.14
CA ALA A 256 5.04 -16.40 -23.05
C ALA A 256 4.34 -16.48 -21.68
N GLU A 257 3.32 -15.63 -21.43
CA GLU A 257 2.52 -15.67 -20.20
C GLU A 257 1.64 -16.94 -20.15
N ILE A 258 1.04 -17.35 -21.28
CA ILE A 258 0.24 -18.57 -21.40
C ILE A 258 1.14 -19.79 -21.17
N ASP A 259 2.29 -19.87 -21.84
CA ASP A 259 3.24 -20.99 -21.71
C ASP A 259 3.83 -21.08 -20.28
N ALA A 260 4.09 -19.93 -19.64
CA ALA A 260 4.62 -19.88 -18.28
C ALA A 260 3.55 -20.05 -17.18
N GLY A 261 2.27 -19.97 -17.50
CA GLY A 261 1.16 -20.06 -16.53
C GLY A 261 1.11 -18.91 -15.53
N GLN A 262 1.69 -17.73 -15.88
CA GLN A 262 1.80 -16.59 -14.95
C GLN A 262 1.86 -15.23 -15.66
N CYS A 263 1.44 -14.17 -14.98
CA CYS A 263 1.56 -12.81 -15.49
C CYS A 263 3.03 -12.33 -15.44
N LEU A 264 3.59 -12.01 -16.59
CA LEU A 264 4.99 -11.56 -16.73
C LEU A 264 5.11 -10.05 -16.91
N THR A 265 4.03 -9.37 -17.32
CA THR A 265 4.07 -7.97 -17.78
C THR A 265 3.09 -7.07 -17.03
N GLY A 266 3.49 -5.83 -16.78
CA GLY A 266 2.65 -4.78 -16.21
C GLY A 266 3.18 -4.18 -14.89
N PRO A 267 2.47 -3.20 -14.31
CA PRO A 267 2.92 -2.43 -13.15
C PRO A 267 3.25 -3.24 -11.89
N HIS A 268 2.81 -4.49 -11.79
CA HIS A 268 3.19 -5.39 -10.70
C HIS A 268 4.64 -5.89 -10.81
N LYS A 269 5.31 -5.61 -11.91
CA LYS A 269 6.75 -5.89 -12.13
C LYS A 269 7.62 -4.63 -12.05
N ASP A 270 7.02 -3.43 -11.98
CA ASP A 270 7.77 -2.19 -11.88
C ASP A 270 8.73 -2.17 -10.69
N ASP A 271 9.74 -1.33 -10.81
CA ASP A 271 10.71 -1.07 -9.75
C ASP A 271 11.17 0.39 -9.77
N PHE A 272 11.94 0.79 -8.78
CA PHE A 272 12.81 1.96 -8.88
C PHE A 272 14.18 1.64 -8.32
N GLU A 273 15.19 2.25 -8.91
CA GLU A 273 16.57 2.07 -8.53
C GLU A 273 17.12 3.36 -7.94
N THR A 274 18.07 3.22 -7.03
CA THR A 274 18.80 4.33 -6.39
C THR A 274 20.27 4.26 -6.78
N PHE A 275 20.84 5.37 -7.13
CA PHE A 275 22.25 5.49 -7.56
C PHE A 275 22.95 6.59 -6.77
#